data_3678bb638ca5631c106ed821307cec20
#
_entry.id   3678bb638ca5631c106ed821307cec20
#
_cell.length_a   1.000
_cell.length_b   1.000
_cell.length_c   1.000
_cell.angle_alpha   90.00
_cell.angle_beta   90.00
_cell.angle_gamma   90.00
#
_symmetry.space_group_name_H-M   'P 1'
#
loop_
_entity.id
_entity.type
_entity.pdbx_description
1 polymer ?
#
loop_
_entity_poly.entity_id
_entity_poly.type
_entity_poly.pdbx_seq_one_letter_code
_entity_poly.pdbx_strand_id
1 'polypeptide(L)'
;AGNRTLSVNFVPTNTANYNNVNNITVQITVNKATPVVTWPTPVAITYGAPLGVTQLNASANTAGTFVYSPASGTVLNAGANQTLSVSFTPTDASNFNSVPATTVQITVNKATPVITWNAPAAIVYGTPLGATQLNATANTPGTFTYTPASGTILNAGANQVLSVNFAPSNTNNFNSVTGVTVLITVNKATPVITWANPSPISYGTALSATQLNATANVAGTFTY
;
A
#
# COMPACT_ATOMS: atom_id res chain seq x y z
N ALA A 1 -32.37 24.97 28.45
CA ALA A 1 -32.32 24.45 29.81
C ALA A 1 -32.35 25.61 30.83
N GLY A 2 -32.36 25.31 32.12
CA GLY A 2 -32.36 26.31 33.23
C GLY A 2 -33.66 26.29 34.02
N ASN A 3 -33.78 27.21 35.01
CA ASN A 3 -34.96 27.31 35.85
C ASN A 3 -36.17 27.89 35.07
N ARG A 4 -37.32 27.27 35.23
CA ARG A 4 -38.58 27.69 34.66
C ARG A 4 -39.61 27.85 35.74
N THR A 5 -40.40 28.93 35.67
CA THR A 5 -41.53 29.17 36.59
C THR A 5 -42.77 28.54 36.02
N LEU A 6 -43.41 27.67 36.79
CA LEU A 6 -44.76 27.16 36.49
C LEU A 6 -45.72 28.00 37.37
N SER A 7 -46.88 28.36 36.80
CA SER A 7 -47.91 29.08 37.54
C SER A 7 -49.26 28.38 37.35
N VAL A 8 -50.10 28.46 38.38
CA VAL A 8 -51.45 27.96 38.37
C VAL A 8 -52.43 28.98 38.96
N ASN A 9 -53.58 29.11 38.36
CA ASN A 9 -54.71 29.83 38.89
C ASN A 9 -55.81 28.82 39.25
N PHE A 10 -56.48 29.02 40.35
CA PHE A 10 -57.60 28.21 40.80
C PHE A 10 -58.83 29.07 40.92
N VAL A 11 -59.91 28.66 40.27
CA VAL A 11 -61.25 29.29 40.39
C VAL A 11 -62.15 28.27 41.05
N PRO A 12 -62.68 28.54 42.27
CA PRO A 12 -63.60 27.64 42.95
C PRO A 12 -64.95 27.63 42.25
N THR A 13 -65.60 26.47 42.24
CA THR A 13 -66.99 26.33 41.68
C THR A 13 -68.01 27.18 42.45
N ASN A 14 -67.82 27.33 43.77
CA ASN A 14 -68.63 28.20 44.63
C ASN A 14 -67.94 29.56 44.85
N THR A 15 -68.05 30.45 43.87
CA THR A 15 -67.46 31.79 43.91
C THR A 15 -68.14 32.75 44.85
N ALA A 16 -69.35 32.38 45.37
CA ALA A 16 -70.00 33.19 46.42
C ALA A 16 -69.33 33.05 47.78
N ASN A 17 -68.71 31.93 48.09
CA ASN A 17 -68.11 31.63 49.39
C ASN A 17 -66.58 31.52 49.36
N TYR A 18 -65.92 31.47 48.18
CA TYR A 18 -64.47 31.31 48.05
C TYR A 18 -63.97 32.27 47.00
N ASN A 19 -62.77 32.86 47.33
CA ASN A 19 -62.04 33.72 46.41
C ASN A 19 -61.26 32.90 45.42
N ASN A 20 -61.02 33.47 44.24
CA ASN A 20 -60.04 32.94 43.28
C ASN A 20 -58.64 33.06 43.90
N VAL A 21 -57.80 32.03 43.61
CA VAL A 21 -56.35 32.05 43.94
C VAL A 21 -55.60 32.10 42.62
N ASN A 22 -54.86 33.18 42.44
CA ASN A 22 -54.14 33.42 41.18
C ASN A 22 -52.59 33.44 41.40
N ASN A 23 -51.82 33.07 40.37
CA ASN A 23 -50.38 33.21 40.33
C ASN A 23 -49.64 32.45 41.43
N ILE A 24 -50.11 31.28 41.84
CA ILE A 24 -49.30 30.37 42.66
C ILE A 24 -48.19 29.82 41.73
N THR A 25 -46.93 30.04 42.13
CA THR A 25 -45.77 29.70 41.32
C THR A 25 -44.86 28.68 41.99
N VAL A 26 -44.28 27.78 41.19
CA VAL A 26 -43.21 26.89 41.60
C VAL A 26 -42.12 26.92 40.55
N GLN A 27 -40.90 26.57 40.95
CA GLN A 27 -39.74 26.49 40.06
C GLN A 27 -39.47 25.04 39.68
N ILE A 28 -39.22 24.82 38.39
CA ILE A 28 -38.70 23.55 37.86
C ILE A 28 -37.35 23.78 37.17
N THR A 29 -36.36 22.96 37.46
CA THR A 29 -35.07 22.97 36.75
C THR A 29 -35.15 22.01 35.56
N VAL A 30 -34.87 22.56 34.38
CA VAL A 30 -34.75 21.77 33.14
C VAL A 30 -33.26 21.61 32.89
N ASN A 31 -32.74 20.40 32.99
CA ASN A 31 -31.35 20.06 32.69
C ASN A 31 -31.08 20.02 31.19
N LYS A 32 -29.83 20.27 30.80
CA LYS A 32 -29.41 20.07 29.40
C LYS A 32 -29.52 18.59 29.03
N ALA A 33 -29.95 18.32 27.80
CA ALA A 33 -29.93 16.99 27.22
C ALA A 33 -28.53 16.69 26.67
N THR A 34 -28.14 15.42 26.66
CA THR A 34 -26.89 15.00 26.02
C THR A 34 -27.23 14.39 24.65
N PRO A 35 -26.66 14.91 23.56
CA PRO A 35 -26.89 14.35 22.21
C PRO A 35 -26.41 12.91 22.11
N VAL A 36 -27.09 12.13 21.28
CA VAL A 36 -26.62 10.80 20.87
C VAL A 36 -25.78 10.94 19.61
N VAL A 37 -24.50 10.58 19.71
CA VAL A 37 -23.58 10.51 18.58
C VAL A 37 -23.49 9.07 18.13
N THR A 38 -23.75 8.83 16.85
CA THR A 38 -23.63 7.52 16.19
C THR A 38 -22.51 7.56 15.18
N TRP A 39 -21.58 6.59 15.25
CA TRP A 39 -20.48 6.46 14.33
C TRP A 39 -20.32 5.00 13.91
N PRO A 40 -20.68 4.62 12.65
CA PRO A 40 -20.50 3.27 12.16
C PRO A 40 -19.03 2.90 12.12
N THR A 41 -18.70 1.64 12.41
CA THR A 41 -17.34 1.12 12.27
C THR A 41 -16.88 1.28 10.81
N PRO A 42 -15.78 2.01 10.55
CA PRO A 42 -15.29 2.21 9.20
C PRO A 42 -14.79 0.92 8.57
N VAL A 43 -14.97 0.79 7.25
CA VAL A 43 -14.36 -0.29 6.47
C VAL A 43 -12.83 -0.12 6.48
N ALA A 44 -12.11 -1.25 6.51
CA ALA A 44 -10.65 -1.26 6.44
C ALA A 44 -10.14 -0.53 5.18
N ILE A 45 -9.04 0.20 5.35
CA ILE A 45 -8.33 0.88 4.26
C ILE A 45 -6.95 0.26 4.05
N THR A 46 -6.27 0.63 2.96
CA THR A 46 -4.89 0.23 2.70
C THR A 46 -3.95 1.39 3.02
N TYR A 47 -2.76 1.10 3.52
CA TYR A 47 -1.72 2.10 3.78
C TYR A 47 -1.50 3.00 2.57
N GLY A 48 -1.39 4.31 2.83
CA GLY A 48 -1.31 5.34 1.80
C GLY A 48 -2.64 6.02 1.49
N ALA A 49 -3.79 5.40 1.83
CA ALA A 49 -5.09 6.05 1.72
C ALA A 49 -5.30 7.02 2.90
N PRO A 50 -5.55 8.32 2.64
CA PRO A 50 -5.84 9.28 3.70
C PRO A 50 -7.26 9.07 4.27
N LEU A 51 -7.43 9.38 5.55
CA LEU A 51 -8.76 9.43 6.17
C LEU A 51 -9.63 10.47 5.46
N GLY A 52 -10.86 10.08 5.13
CA GLY A 52 -11.82 10.93 4.44
C GLY A 52 -13.24 10.79 4.99
N VAL A 53 -14.21 11.35 4.28
CA VAL A 53 -15.63 11.36 4.66
C VAL A 53 -16.25 9.95 4.79
N THR A 54 -15.65 8.94 4.19
CA THR A 54 -16.10 7.55 4.31
C THR A 54 -15.74 6.93 5.65
N GLN A 55 -14.66 7.38 6.29
CA GLN A 55 -14.22 6.94 7.61
C GLN A 55 -14.71 7.89 8.70
N LEU A 56 -14.70 9.21 8.43
CA LEU A 56 -15.03 10.28 9.36
C LEU A 56 -16.48 10.76 9.11
N ASN A 57 -17.47 9.90 9.42
CA ASN A 57 -18.87 10.05 9.06
C ASN A 57 -19.83 9.95 10.26
N ALA A 58 -19.38 10.33 11.44
CA ALA A 58 -20.26 10.37 12.62
C ALA A 58 -21.48 11.28 12.39
N SER A 59 -22.60 10.94 12.99
CA SER A 59 -23.83 11.69 12.97
C SER A 59 -24.34 11.93 14.39
N ALA A 60 -25.19 12.92 14.57
CA ALA A 60 -25.82 13.22 15.85
C ALA A 60 -27.32 13.50 15.63
N ASN A 61 -28.13 13.31 16.69
CA ASN A 61 -29.56 13.58 16.68
C ASN A 61 -29.91 15.06 16.86
N THR A 62 -28.93 15.96 16.87
CA THR A 62 -29.10 17.41 16.90
C THR A 62 -28.05 18.11 16.04
N ALA A 63 -28.28 19.34 15.63
CA ALA A 63 -27.33 20.13 14.85
C ALA A 63 -26.08 20.49 15.68
N GLY A 64 -24.92 20.45 15.05
CA GLY A 64 -23.65 20.78 15.70
C GLY A 64 -22.44 20.53 14.84
N THR A 65 -21.27 20.60 15.42
CA THR A 65 -19.96 20.46 14.77
C THR A 65 -19.21 19.26 15.30
N PHE A 66 -18.62 18.46 14.41
CA PHE A 66 -17.77 17.32 14.70
C PHE A 66 -16.28 17.72 14.55
N VAL A 67 -15.47 17.29 15.51
CA VAL A 67 -14.00 17.40 15.42
C VAL A 67 -13.41 16.01 15.58
N TYR A 68 -12.74 15.55 14.52
CA TYR A 68 -12.14 14.21 14.44
C TYR A 68 -10.67 14.22 14.82
N SER A 69 -10.23 13.16 15.46
CA SER A 69 -8.82 12.88 15.73
C SER A 69 -8.53 11.39 15.49
N PRO A 70 -7.61 11.04 14.55
CA PRO A 70 -6.90 11.94 13.63
C PRO A 70 -7.83 12.68 12.66
N ALA A 71 -7.37 13.84 12.16
CA ALA A 71 -8.14 14.68 11.25
C ALA A 71 -8.23 14.09 9.83
N SER A 72 -9.17 14.60 9.02
CA SER A 72 -9.26 14.29 7.59
C SER A 72 -7.94 14.60 6.88
N GLY A 73 -7.55 13.76 5.91
CA GLY A 73 -6.28 13.85 5.20
C GLY A 73 -5.12 13.12 5.89
N THR A 74 -5.27 12.67 7.13
CA THR A 74 -4.22 11.89 7.83
C THR A 74 -4.04 10.53 7.19
N VAL A 75 -2.79 10.16 6.90
CA VAL A 75 -2.40 8.80 6.48
C VAL A 75 -1.95 8.03 7.72
N LEU A 76 -2.68 6.96 8.06
CA LEU A 76 -2.36 6.09 9.18
C LEU A 76 -1.36 5.01 8.75
N ASN A 77 -0.49 4.56 9.68
CA ASN A 77 0.34 3.38 9.46
C ASN A 77 -0.52 2.11 9.38
N ALA A 78 -0.02 1.06 8.72
CA ALA A 78 -0.72 -0.22 8.72
C ALA A 78 -0.79 -0.82 10.13
N GLY A 79 -1.93 -1.39 10.45
CA GLY A 79 -2.19 -1.98 11.75
C GLY A 79 -3.68 -2.22 11.98
N ALA A 80 -3.99 -3.19 12.83
CA ALA A 80 -5.37 -3.46 13.25
C ALA A 80 -5.75 -2.56 14.43
N ASN A 81 -7.07 -2.36 14.61
CA ASN A 81 -7.67 -1.73 15.79
C ASN A 81 -7.09 -0.33 16.10
N GLN A 82 -6.82 0.47 15.09
CA GLN A 82 -6.41 1.86 15.30
C GLN A 82 -7.62 2.69 15.71
N THR A 83 -7.47 3.47 16.78
CA THR A 83 -8.57 4.24 17.34
C THR A 83 -8.74 5.56 16.61
N LEU A 84 -9.94 5.81 16.13
CA LEU A 84 -10.43 7.11 15.71
C LEU A 84 -11.33 7.66 16.81
N SER A 85 -11.26 8.96 17.08
CA SER A 85 -12.13 9.63 18.04
C SER A 85 -12.81 10.85 17.41
N VAL A 86 -13.99 11.17 17.90
CA VAL A 86 -14.74 12.37 17.52
C VAL A 86 -15.32 13.04 18.74
N SER A 87 -15.21 14.35 18.83
CA SER A 87 -15.98 15.17 19.75
C SER A 87 -17.08 15.90 19.00
N PHE A 88 -18.20 16.13 19.69
CA PHE A 88 -19.34 16.83 19.12
C PHE A 88 -19.75 18.02 19.99
N THR A 89 -19.90 19.18 19.35
CA THR A 89 -20.36 20.43 20.00
C THR A 89 -21.70 20.82 19.36
N PRO A 90 -22.81 20.76 20.11
CA PRO A 90 -24.12 21.19 19.61
C PRO A 90 -24.14 22.68 19.32
N THR A 91 -24.88 23.09 18.29
CA THR A 91 -25.14 24.51 17.99
C THR A 91 -25.94 25.19 19.11
N ASP A 92 -26.91 24.50 19.69
CA ASP A 92 -27.68 24.96 20.85
C ASP A 92 -27.00 24.49 22.15
N ALA A 93 -25.91 25.15 22.53
CA ALA A 93 -25.21 24.90 23.78
C ALA A 93 -26.02 25.31 25.03
N SER A 94 -27.15 26.02 24.90
CA SER A 94 -28.02 26.38 26.01
C SER A 94 -28.86 25.19 26.49
N ASN A 95 -29.26 24.30 25.57
CA ASN A 95 -30.15 23.18 25.87
C ASN A 95 -29.46 21.81 25.78
N PHE A 96 -28.28 21.74 25.18
CA PHE A 96 -27.53 20.48 24.98
C PHE A 96 -26.11 20.54 25.56
N ASN A 97 -25.67 19.41 26.06
CA ASN A 97 -24.27 19.18 26.48
C ASN A 97 -23.41 18.82 25.26
N SER A 98 -22.13 19.19 25.29
CA SER A 98 -21.15 18.65 24.35
C SER A 98 -20.85 17.19 24.66
N VAL A 99 -20.52 16.39 23.62
CA VAL A 99 -20.06 15.01 23.74
C VAL A 99 -18.54 15.00 23.55
N PRO A 100 -17.74 14.71 24.60
CA PRO A 100 -16.30 14.92 24.59
C PRO A 100 -15.55 13.93 23.70
N ALA A 101 -15.95 12.67 23.68
CA ALA A 101 -15.31 11.64 22.85
C ALA A 101 -16.28 10.48 22.58
N THR A 102 -16.39 10.12 21.30
CA THR A 102 -16.94 8.86 20.82
C THR A 102 -15.84 8.21 19.97
N THR A 103 -15.59 6.90 20.14
CA THR A 103 -14.48 6.23 19.46
C THR A 103 -14.98 5.06 18.62
N VAL A 104 -14.29 4.83 17.50
CA VAL A 104 -14.41 3.62 16.68
C VAL A 104 -13.02 3.10 16.33
N GLN A 105 -12.95 1.86 15.87
CA GLN A 105 -11.70 1.23 15.46
C GLN A 105 -11.67 1.05 13.95
N ILE A 106 -10.49 1.27 13.35
CA ILE A 106 -10.23 1.01 11.93
C ILE A 106 -9.03 0.09 11.77
N THR A 107 -9.09 -0.78 10.76
CA THR A 107 -7.93 -1.57 10.31
C THR A 107 -7.34 -0.91 9.07
N VAL A 108 -6.03 -0.75 9.08
CA VAL A 108 -5.24 -0.31 7.93
C VAL A 108 -4.39 -1.48 7.46
N ASN A 109 -4.68 -2.01 6.28
CA ASN A 109 -3.93 -3.10 5.66
C ASN A 109 -2.60 -2.58 5.10
N LYS A 110 -1.56 -3.44 5.06
CA LYS A 110 -0.32 -3.12 4.36
C LYS A 110 -0.59 -2.94 2.87
N ALA A 111 0.10 -1.98 2.26
CA ALA A 111 0.13 -1.84 0.81
C ALA A 111 1.07 -2.88 0.19
N THR A 112 0.78 -3.30 -1.03
CA THR A 112 1.67 -4.17 -1.80
C THR A 112 2.40 -3.32 -2.83
N PRO A 113 3.75 -3.30 -2.83
CA PRO A 113 4.53 -2.57 -3.80
C PRO A 113 4.26 -3.03 -5.23
N VAL A 114 4.29 -2.09 -6.16
CA VAL A 114 4.25 -2.38 -7.60
C VAL A 114 5.67 -2.54 -8.10
N ILE A 115 5.97 -3.71 -8.67
CA ILE A 115 7.27 -4.00 -9.27
C ILE A 115 7.15 -3.88 -10.78
N THR A 116 8.05 -3.11 -11.38
CA THR A 116 8.17 -2.97 -12.82
C THR A 116 9.49 -3.59 -13.27
N TRP A 117 9.42 -4.60 -14.13
CA TRP A 117 10.58 -5.27 -14.72
C TRP A 117 10.28 -5.63 -16.16
N ASN A 118 10.91 -4.94 -17.08
CA ASN A 118 10.75 -5.22 -18.52
C ASN A 118 11.61 -6.41 -18.91
N ALA A 119 11.12 -7.23 -19.85
CA ALA A 119 11.90 -8.31 -20.41
C ALA A 119 13.22 -7.76 -21.01
N PRO A 120 14.38 -8.26 -20.58
CA PRO A 120 15.66 -7.77 -21.09
C PRO A 120 15.89 -8.22 -22.53
N ALA A 121 16.73 -7.49 -23.24
CA ALA A 121 17.20 -7.89 -24.56
C ALA A 121 17.93 -9.24 -24.52
N ALA A 122 17.92 -9.97 -25.64
CA ALA A 122 18.65 -11.21 -25.78
C ALA A 122 20.17 -10.99 -25.59
N ILE A 123 20.83 -11.95 -24.96
CA ILE A 123 22.29 -11.97 -24.77
C ILE A 123 22.91 -13.15 -25.52
N VAL A 124 24.24 -13.18 -25.65
CA VAL A 124 24.97 -14.30 -26.23
C VAL A 124 25.53 -15.17 -25.10
N TYR A 125 25.56 -16.48 -25.30
CA TYR A 125 26.17 -17.44 -24.37
C TYR A 125 27.60 -16.99 -23.97
N GLY A 126 27.89 -17.08 -22.69
CA GLY A 126 29.12 -16.57 -22.10
C GLY A 126 28.99 -15.16 -21.49
N THR A 127 27.90 -14.42 -21.78
CA THR A 127 27.64 -13.13 -21.14
C THR A 127 27.04 -13.37 -19.76
N PRO A 128 27.69 -12.90 -18.68
CA PRO A 128 27.12 -13.00 -17.33
C PRO A 128 25.95 -12.04 -17.16
N LEU A 129 24.94 -12.45 -16.37
CA LEU A 129 23.84 -11.58 -15.96
C LEU A 129 24.37 -10.39 -15.18
N GLY A 130 23.88 -9.21 -15.49
CA GLY A 130 24.28 -7.96 -14.84
C GLY A 130 23.13 -6.97 -14.68
N ALA A 131 23.46 -5.73 -14.32
CA ALA A 131 22.47 -4.68 -14.09
C ALA A 131 21.61 -4.34 -15.32
N THR A 132 22.04 -4.70 -16.52
CA THR A 132 21.27 -4.52 -17.76
C THR A 132 20.07 -5.47 -17.82
N GLN A 133 20.22 -6.68 -17.28
CA GLN A 133 19.16 -7.70 -17.26
C GLN A 133 18.39 -7.67 -15.94
N LEU A 134 19.10 -7.44 -14.82
CA LEU A 134 18.58 -7.49 -13.46
C LEU A 134 18.31 -6.05 -12.96
N ASN A 135 17.28 -5.40 -13.56
CA ASN A 135 17.00 -3.98 -13.42
C ASN A 135 15.57 -3.66 -12.97
N ALA A 136 14.93 -4.57 -12.23
CA ALA A 136 13.61 -4.33 -11.67
C ALA A 136 13.58 -3.05 -10.82
N THR A 137 12.45 -2.36 -10.85
CA THR A 137 12.19 -1.17 -10.04
C THR A 137 10.92 -1.35 -9.22
N ALA A 138 10.80 -0.59 -8.14
CA ALA A 138 9.61 -0.58 -7.29
C ALA A 138 9.18 0.86 -7.00
N ASN A 139 7.89 1.06 -6.71
CA ASN A 139 7.32 2.36 -6.31
C ASN A 139 7.58 2.72 -4.83
N THR A 140 8.39 1.94 -4.11
CA THR A 140 8.81 2.19 -2.72
C THR A 140 10.26 1.72 -2.53
N PRO A 141 11.03 2.30 -1.59
CA PRO A 141 12.37 1.84 -1.27
C PRO A 141 12.42 0.41 -0.75
N GLY A 142 13.46 -0.34 -1.13
CA GLY A 142 13.66 -1.72 -0.71
C GLY A 142 14.83 -2.39 -1.42
N THR A 143 14.94 -3.70 -1.24
CA THR A 143 16.01 -4.53 -1.81
C THR A 143 15.44 -5.58 -2.74
N PHE A 144 16.12 -5.80 -3.87
CA PHE A 144 15.81 -6.83 -4.85
C PHE A 144 16.75 -8.03 -4.69
N THR A 145 16.19 -9.22 -4.73
CA THR A 145 16.96 -10.47 -4.77
C THR A 145 16.58 -11.23 -6.05
N TYR A 146 17.55 -11.37 -6.95
CA TYR A 146 17.34 -12.01 -8.25
C TYR A 146 17.72 -13.48 -8.23
N THR A 147 17.00 -14.27 -9.02
CA THR A 147 17.32 -15.67 -9.30
C THR A 147 17.13 -15.93 -10.80
N PRO A 148 18.18 -16.33 -11.53
CA PRO A 148 19.59 -16.45 -11.10
C PRO A 148 20.22 -15.13 -10.67
N ALA A 149 21.27 -15.20 -9.84
CA ALA A 149 21.95 -14.00 -9.32
C ALA A 149 22.81 -13.32 -10.38
N SER A 150 23.21 -12.09 -10.11
CA SER A 150 24.21 -11.37 -10.93
C SER A 150 25.52 -12.17 -11.04
N GLY A 151 26.16 -12.14 -12.21
CA GLY A 151 27.34 -12.92 -12.53
C GLY A 151 27.06 -14.33 -13.07
N THR A 152 25.82 -14.83 -13.01
CA THR A 152 25.47 -16.14 -13.55
C THR A 152 25.54 -16.14 -15.07
N ILE A 153 26.18 -17.15 -15.65
CA ILE A 153 26.19 -17.42 -17.09
C ILE A 153 25.10 -18.46 -17.38
N LEU A 154 24.12 -18.07 -18.17
CA LEU A 154 23.02 -18.94 -18.59
C LEU A 154 23.42 -19.76 -19.81
N ASN A 155 22.86 -20.98 -19.94
CA ASN A 155 22.98 -21.77 -21.16
C ASN A 155 22.23 -21.11 -22.34
N ALA A 156 22.64 -21.41 -23.57
CA ALA A 156 21.90 -20.95 -24.74
C ALA A 156 20.50 -21.60 -24.78
N GLY A 157 19.49 -20.78 -25.07
CA GLY A 157 18.08 -21.18 -25.11
C GLY A 157 17.14 -19.99 -25.11
N ALA A 158 15.92 -20.21 -25.62
CA ALA A 158 14.86 -19.22 -25.58
C ALA A 158 14.08 -19.34 -24.27
N ASN A 159 13.39 -18.24 -23.89
CA ASN A 159 12.44 -18.20 -22.79
C ASN A 159 13.00 -18.67 -21.42
N GLN A 160 14.26 -18.39 -21.15
CA GLN A 160 14.81 -18.67 -19.83
C GLN A 160 14.22 -17.71 -18.79
N VAL A 161 13.82 -18.26 -17.64
CA VAL A 161 13.12 -17.50 -16.60
C VAL A 161 14.13 -16.79 -15.71
N LEU A 162 13.97 -15.50 -15.58
CA LEU A 162 14.55 -14.70 -14.50
C LEU A 162 13.44 -14.39 -13.49
N SER A 163 13.73 -14.49 -12.20
CA SER A 163 12.78 -14.13 -11.16
C SER A 163 13.38 -13.13 -10.17
N VAL A 164 12.53 -12.34 -9.53
CA VAL A 164 12.94 -11.39 -8.51
C VAL A 164 11.96 -11.39 -7.34
N ASN A 165 12.53 -11.30 -6.13
CA ASN A 165 11.82 -11.00 -4.91
C ASN A 165 12.19 -9.59 -4.46
N PHE A 166 11.21 -8.89 -3.90
CA PHE A 166 11.39 -7.54 -3.37
C PHE A 166 11.00 -7.48 -1.90
N ALA A 167 11.92 -6.99 -1.07
CA ALA A 167 11.71 -6.71 0.34
C ALA A 167 11.69 -5.19 0.56
N PRO A 168 10.53 -4.58 0.90
CA PRO A 168 10.46 -3.15 1.17
C PRO A 168 11.22 -2.78 2.45
N SER A 169 11.85 -1.61 2.49
CA SER A 169 12.54 -1.11 3.69
C SER A 169 11.56 -0.83 4.83
N ASN A 170 10.33 -0.41 4.52
CA ASN A 170 9.26 -0.20 5.50
C ASN A 170 8.34 -1.43 5.55
N THR A 171 8.78 -2.47 6.24
CA THR A 171 8.03 -3.73 6.41
C THR A 171 6.78 -3.59 7.29
N ASN A 172 6.65 -2.50 8.05
CA ASN A 172 5.47 -2.23 8.86
C ASN A 172 4.27 -1.88 7.97
N ASN A 173 4.50 -1.11 6.89
CA ASN A 173 3.45 -0.56 6.04
C ASN A 173 3.31 -1.25 4.68
N PHE A 174 4.30 -2.04 4.26
CA PHE A 174 4.30 -2.73 2.97
C PHE A 174 4.50 -4.23 3.10
N ASN A 175 3.86 -4.97 2.21
CA ASN A 175 4.10 -6.38 2.00
C ASN A 175 5.36 -6.60 1.16
N SER A 176 6.07 -7.73 1.37
CA SER A 176 7.07 -8.20 0.41
C SER A 176 6.37 -8.72 -0.84
N VAL A 177 7.06 -8.61 -1.99
CA VAL A 177 6.60 -9.16 -3.27
C VAL A 177 7.57 -10.25 -3.70
N THR A 178 7.06 -11.42 -4.05
CA THR A 178 7.87 -12.59 -4.41
C THR A 178 7.48 -13.13 -5.77
N GLY A 179 8.46 -13.71 -6.49
CA GLY A 179 8.22 -14.47 -7.71
C GLY A 179 7.78 -13.64 -8.92
N VAL A 180 8.16 -12.37 -9.01
CA VAL A 180 7.97 -11.60 -10.25
C VAL A 180 8.96 -12.12 -11.29
N THR A 181 8.49 -12.47 -12.49
CA THR A 181 9.30 -13.12 -13.51
C THR A 181 9.29 -12.37 -14.84
N VAL A 182 10.42 -12.47 -15.55
CA VAL A 182 10.55 -12.08 -16.96
C VAL A 182 11.32 -13.18 -17.71
N LEU A 183 11.22 -13.18 -19.02
CA LEU A 183 11.90 -14.14 -19.88
C LEU A 183 13.06 -13.49 -20.61
N ILE A 184 14.17 -14.22 -20.76
CA ILE A 184 15.33 -13.81 -21.55
C ILE A 184 15.68 -14.90 -22.59
N THR A 185 16.14 -14.49 -23.75
CA THR A 185 16.72 -15.39 -24.75
C THR A 185 18.24 -15.29 -24.69
N VAL A 186 18.91 -16.44 -24.65
CA VAL A 186 20.36 -16.55 -24.76
C VAL A 186 20.70 -17.20 -26.08
N ASN A 187 21.30 -16.44 -26.97
CA ASN A 187 21.76 -16.92 -28.28
C ASN A 187 23.04 -17.75 -28.14
N LYS A 188 23.23 -18.72 -29.06
CA LYS A 188 24.51 -19.45 -29.13
C LYS A 188 25.64 -18.52 -29.47
N ALA A 189 26.80 -18.68 -28.82
CA ALA A 189 28.06 -18.05 -29.23
C ALA A 189 28.63 -18.74 -30.46
N THR A 190 29.32 -17.98 -31.31
CA THR A 190 30.06 -18.51 -32.42
C THR A 190 31.51 -18.76 -31.99
N PRO A 191 32.02 -19.96 -32.11
CA PRO A 191 33.43 -20.25 -31.84
C PRO A 191 34.36 -19.41 -32.70
N VAL A 192 35.52 -19.03 -32.12
CA VAL A 192 36.58 -18.39 -32.87
C VAL A 192 37.58 -19.44 -33.33
N ILE A 193 37.76 -19.51 -34.64
CA ILE A 193 38.72 -20.40 -35.29
C ILE A 193 39.99 -19.56 -35.62
N THR A 194 41.14 -20.11 -35.26
CA THR A 194 42.45 -19.54 -35.61
C THR A 194 43.18 -20.55 -36.48
N TRP A 195 43.51 -20.14 -37.70
CA TRP A 195 44.28 -20.95 -38.65
C TRP A 195 45.26 -20.03 -39.39
N ALA A 196 46.53 -20.10 -39.02
CA ALA A 196 47.55 -19.30 -39.63
C ALA A 196 47.92 -19.84 -41.04
N ASN A 197 48.34 -18.97 -41.95
CA ASN A 197 48.81 -19.39 -43.26
C ASN A 197 50.01 -20.33 -43.08
N PRO A 198 49.96 -21.55 -43.58
CA PRO A 198 51.07 -22.48 -43.47
C PRO A 198 52.24 -22.04 -44.36
N SER A 199 53.46 -22.51 -44.01
CA SER A 199 54.61 -22.32 -44.87
C SER A 199 54.45 -22.99 -46.24
N PRO A 200 55.07 -22.44 -47.32
CA PRO A 200 55.05 -23.03 -48.64
C PRO A 200 55.58 -24.45 -48.62
N ILE A 201 55.00 -25.29 -49.46
CA ILE A 201 55.42 -26.67 -49.68
C ILE A 201 55.80 -26.87 -51.18
N SER A 202 56.60 -27.91 -51.49
CA SER A 202 56.91 -28.29 -52.84
C SER A 202 55.79 -29.12 -53.48
N TYR A 203 55.71 -29.04 -54.82
CA TYR A 203 54.76 -29.90 -55.55
C TYR A 203 55.01 -31.38 -55.23
N GLY A 204 53.98 -32.17 -55.01
CA GLY A 204 54.08 -33.58 -54.64
C GLY A 204 54.21 -33.84 -53.13
N THR A 205 54.35 -32.81 -52.27
CA THR A 205 54.31 -32.97 -50.80
C THR A 205 52.88 -33.12 -50.32
N ALA A 206 52.56 -34.21 -49.64
CA ALA A 206 51.25 -34.40 -49.04
C ALA A 206 51.01 -33.42 -47.84
N LEU A 207 49.81 -32.92 -47.69
CA LEU A 207 49.41 -32.12 -46.51
C LEU A 207 49.45 -32.99 -45.24
N SER A 208 49.90 -32.38 -44.16
CA SER A 208 50.05 -33.02 -42.85
C SER A 208 49.53 -32.11 -41.73
N ALA A 209 49.64 -32.55 -40.51
CA ALA A 209 49.28 -31.74 -39.33
C ALA A 209 50.04 -30.41 -39.24
N THR A 210 51.15 -30.23 -39.99
CA THR A 210 51.88 -28.96 -40.09
C THR A 210 51.09 -27.89 -40.79
N GLN A 211 50.29 -28.29 -41.82
CA GLN A 211 49.45 -27.39 -42.58
C GLN A 211 48.00 -27.40 -42.04
N LEU A 212 47.53 -28.58 -41.62
CA LEU A 212 46.16 -28.83 -41.16
C LEU A 212 46.13 -28.70 -39.63
N ASN A 213 46.27 -27.48 -39.12
CA ASN A 213 46.56 -27.15 -37.67
C ASN A 213 45.63 -26.07 -37.13
N ALA A 214 44.43 -25.92 -37.67
CA ALA A 214 43.45 -24.98 -37.14
C ALA A 214 43.16 -25.27 -35.65
N THR A 215 42.92 -24.22 -34.89
CA THR A 215 42.54 -24.29 -33.48
C THR A 215 41.25 -23.55 -33.26
N ALA A 216 40.55 -23.90 -32.19
CA ALA A 216 39.35 -23.20 -31.76
C ALA A 216 39.45 -22.86 -30.25
N ASN A 217 38.73 -21.83 -29.84
CA ASN A 217 38.64 -21.44 -28.44
C ASN A 217 37.70 -22.34 -27.62
N VAL A 218 37.04 -23.34 -28.26
CA VAL A 218 36.19 -24.33 -27.63
C VAL A 218 36.47 -25.71 -28.23
N ALA A 219 36.16 -26.76 -27.47
CA ALA A 219 36.34 -28.13 -27.97
C ALA A 219 35.43 -28.42 -29.17
N GLY A 220 35.97 -29.15 -30.14
CA GLY A 220 35.28 -29.52 -31.36
C GLY A 220 36.15 -30.33 -32.28
N THR A 221 35.63 -30.69 -33.46
CA THR A 221 36.35 -31.42 -34.50
C THR A 221 36.52 -30.58 -35.76
N PHE A 222 37.68 -30.69 -36.38
CA PHE A 222 37.97 -30.06 -37.66
C PHE A 222 37.90 -31.12 -38.79
N THR A 223 37.34 -30.72 -39.89
CA THR A 223 37.40 -31.44 -41.13
C THR A 223 38.11 -30.56 -42.15
N TYR A 224 39.15 -31.09 -42.77
CA TYR A 224 39.97 -30.36 -43.74
C TYR A 224 39.70 -30.83 -45.15
#